data_7e7f0128def223f942f2c68ee06e6920
#
_entry.id   7e7f0128def223f942f2c68ee06e6920
#
_cell.length_a   1.000
_cell.length_b   1.000
_cell.length_c   1.000
_cell.angle_alpha   90.00
_cell.angle_beta   90.00
_cell.angle_gamma   90.00
#
_symmetry.space_group_name_H-M   'P 1'
#
loop_
_entity.id
_entity.type
_entity.pdbx_description
1 polymer ?
#
loop_
_entity_poly.entity_id
_entity_poly.type
_entity_poly.pdbx_seq_one_letter_code
_entity_poly.pdbx_strand_id
1 'polypeptide(L)'
;MLPFLLVVAAEAKPERVLIPAGAFVKGSNRGADDERPLTKRTLPAYKIDRTEVTRAMYARCVASRRCPQPAIDLSQDPALPVTNVNWNEARTFCAFSGGRLPSEDEWEKAARGTDGREYPWGNELDCGRANWGNFENEGPCAGKNPGRPTKVGSYPQGASPYGVDDMAGNVWEWTADKYDRDPSRRVVRGGSCCSYFVEPRAANRNAWDPQHRDGDLGFRCVAR
;
A
#
# COMPACT_ATOMS: atom_id res chain seq x y z
N MET A 1 23.98 -10.12 -41.25
CA MET A 1 23.56 -10.43 -39.85
C MET A 1 23.80 -9.20 -39.02
N LEU A 2 22.76 -8.39 -38.75
CA LEU A 2 22.86 -7.27 -37.81
C LEU A 2 22.72 -7.83 -36.39
N PRO A 3 23.56 -7.40 -35.44
CA PRO A 3 23.37 -7.80 -34.04
C PRO A 3 22.11 -7.13 -33.48
N PHE A 4 21.19 -7.93 -32.96
CA PHE A 4 20.11 -7.44 -32.11
C PHE A 4 20.74 -6.80 -30.86
N LEU A 5 20.77 -5.48 -30.80
CA LEU A 5 21.04 -4.79 -29.55
C LEU A 5 19.85 -5.10 -28.61
N LEU A 6 20.06 -5.98 -27.62
CA LEU A 6 19.23 -6.05 -26.46
C LEU A 6 19.30 -4.69 -25.75
N VAL A 7 18.29 -3.87 -25.94
CA VAL A 7 18.06 -2.71 -25.06
C VAL A 7 17.67 -3.31 -23.71
N VAL A 8 18.65 -3.47 -22.83
CA VAL A 8 18.40 -3.72 -21.41
C VAL A 8 17.68 -2.46 -20.90
N ALA A 9 16.37 -2.55 -20.82
CA ALA A 9 15.59 -1.49 -20.19
C ALA A 9 16.19 -1.25 -18.79
N ALA A 10 16.61 -0.01 -18.55
CA ALA A 10 17.20 0.39 -17.27
C ALA A 10 16.33 -0.15 -16.12
N GLU A 11 16.99 -0.78 -15.15
CA GLU A 11 16.34 -1.32 -13.96
C GLU A 11 15.60 -0.18 -13.25
N ALA A 12 14.31 -0.04 -13.54
CA ALA A 12 13.48 0.92 -12.83
C ALA A 12 13.32 0.41 -11.40
N LYS A 13 14.22 0.86 -10.52
CA LYS A 13 14.03 0.73 -9.07
C LYS A 13 12.73 1.43 -8.71
N PRO A 14 11.99 0.96 -7.70
CA PRO A 14 10.81 1.67 -7.23
C PRO A 14 11.20 3.11 -6.89
N GLU A 15 10.43 4.07 -7.40
CA GLU A 15 10.58 5.47 -6.99
C GLU A 15 10.26 5.56 -5.50
N ARG A 16 11.13 6.20 -4.72
CA ARG A 16 10.96 6.35 -3.29
C ARG A 16 10.86 7.81 -2.88
N VAL A 17 9.89 8.08 -2.04
CA VAL A 17 9.63 9.40 -1.46
C VAL A 17 10.28 9.47 -0.08
N LEU A 18 10.99 10.56 0.20
CA LEU A 18 11.57 10.82 1.51
C LEU A 18 10.48 11.32 2.48
N ILE A 19 10.28 10.61 3.57
CA ILE A 19 9.45 11.05 4.69
C ILE A 19 10.39 11.64 5.75
N PRO A 20 10.28 12.93 6.08
CA PRO A 20 11.19 13.58 7.00
C PRO A 20 11.03 13.06 8.43
N ALA A 21 12.12 13.12 9.20
CA ALA A 21 12.07 12.84 10.64
C ALA A 21 11.10 13.81 11.33
N GLY A 22 10.52 13.35 12.44
CA GLY A 22 9.67 14.20 13.27
C GLY A 22 8.41 13.50 13.77
N ALA A 23 7.66 14.25 14.57
CA ALA A 23 6.44 13.77 15.19
C ALA A 23 5.25 13.76 14.22
N PHE A 24 4.31 12.85 14.46
CA PHE A 24 3.01 12.81 13.82
C PHE A 24 1.94 12.32 14.81
N VAL A 25 0.69 12.45 14.45
CA VAL A 25 -0.44 11.94 15.22
C VAL A 25 -0.87 10.60 14.63
N LYS A 26 -0.76 9.53 15.43
CA LYS A 26 -1.22 8.18 15.08
C LYS A 26 -2.61 7.91 15.62
N GLY A 27 -3.41 7.16 14.87
CA GLY A 27 -4.72 6.68 15.29
C GLY A 27 -5.85 7.68 15.02
N SER A 28 -7.05 7.32 15.43
CA SER A 28 -8.25 8.15 15.31
C SER A 28 -9.20 7.88 16.47
N ASN A 29 -9.91 8.93 16.94
CA ASN A 29 -11.02 8.77 17.87
C ASN A 29 -12.37 8.61 17.17
N ARG A 30 -12.40 8.70 15.84
CA ARG A 30 -13.62 8.63 15.01
C ARG A 30 -13.88 7.26 14.40
N GLY A 31 -12.83 6.42 14.33
CA GLY A 31 -12.89 5.10 13.73
C GLY A 31 -13.17 3.96 14.69
N ALA A 32 -12.74 2.78 14.32
CA ALA A 32 -12.87 1.57 15.11
C ALA A 32 -12.06 1.66 16.42
N ASP A 33 -12.42 0.81 17.40
CA ASP A 33 -11.78 0.82 18.72
C ASP A 33 -10.28 0.46 18.69
N ASP A 34 -9.83 -0.21 17.66
CA ASP A 34 -8.41 -0.55 17.49
C ASP A 34 -7.57 0.58 16.85
N GLU A 35 -8.23 1.63 16.36
CA GLU A 35 -7.55 2.86 15.93
C GLU A 35 -7.19 3.78 17.10
N ARG A 36 -7.77 3.53 18.29
CA ARG A 36 -7.61 4.33 19.52
C ARG A 36 -6.44 3.83 20.38
N PRO A 37 -5.88 4.69 21.21
CA PRO A 37 -6.13 6.14 21.32
C PRO A 37 -5.30 6.93 20.30
N LEU A 38 -5.67 8.19 20.04
CA LEU A 38 -4.79 9.16 19.41
C LEU A 38 -3.49 9.27 20.21
N THR A 39 -2.36 9.05 19.54
CA THR A 39 -1.04 9.12 20.19
C THR A 39 -0.06 9.93 19.34
N LYS A 40 0.80 10.70 20.00
CA LYS A 40 1.91 11.37 19.33
C LYS A 40 3.08 10.39 19.21
N ARG A 41 3.56 10.16 18.02
CA ARG A 41 4.71 9.31 17.69
C ARG A 41 5.80 10.14 17.03
N THR A 42 7.05 9.75 17.19
CA THR A 42 8.19 10.36 16.52
C THR A 42 8.97 9.31 15.77
N LEU A 43 9.22 9.53 14.49
CA LEU A 43 9.96 8.62 13.62
C LEU A 43 11.23 9.31 13.08
N PRO A 44 12.31 8.57 12.87
CA PRO A 44 13.43 9.03 12.05
C PRO A 44 12.99 9.23 10.60
N ALA A 45 13.82 9.88 9.79
CA ALA A 45 13.58 9.95 8.35
C ALA A 45 13.72 8.56 7.70
N TYR A 46 12.90 8.29 6.70
CA TYR A 46 12.92 7.06 5.90
C TYR A 46 12.42 7.36 4.49
N LYS A 47 12.67 6.44 3.57
CA LYS A 47 12.13 6.49 2.22
C LYS A 47 11.08 5.40 2.06
N ILE A 48 9.94 5.73 1.45
CA ILE A 48 8.86 4.78 1.15
C ILE A 48 8.63 4.71 -0.36
N ASP A 49 8.28 3.56 -0.89
CA ASP A 49 7.90 3.44 -2.29
C ASP A 49 6.70 4.35 -2.57
N ARG A 50 6.78 5.12 -3.67
CA ARG A 50 5.74 6.09 -4.04
C ARG A 50 4.38 5.45 -4.26
N THR A 51 4.36 4.25 -4.83
CA THR A 51 3.17 3.46 -5.10
C THR A 51 3.30 2.07 -4.47
N GLU A 52 2.26 1.25 -4.55
CA GLU A 52 2.37 -0.18 -4.29
C GLU A 52 3.36 -0.83 -5.27
N VAL A 53 3.90 -1.97 -4.87
CA VAL A 53 4.76 -2.79 -5.75
C VAL A 53 3.93 -3.32 -6.92
N THR A 54 4.39 -3.06 -8.15
CA THR A 54 3.67 -3.49 -9.35
C THR A 54 3.99 -4.93 -9.75
N ARG A 55 3.13 -5.51 -10.60
CA ARG A 55 3.36 -6.83 -11.21
C ARG A 55 4.69 -6.89 -11.96
N ALA A 56 5.04 -5.82 -12.71
CA ALA A 56 6.32 -5.74 -13.40
C ALA A 56 7.53 -5.76 -12.45
N MET A 57 7.42 -5.05 -11.32
CA MET A 57 8.48 -5.05 -10.30
C MET A 57 8.64 -6.44 -9.68
N TYR A 58 7.53 -7.09 -9.32
CA TYR A 58 7.55 -8.42 -8.71
C TYR A 58 8.04 -9.49 -9.69
N ALA A 59 7.65 -9.42 -10.97
CA ALA A 59 8.13 -10.33 -12.02
C ALA A 59 9.65 -10.38 -12.13
N ARG A 60 10.34 -9.25 -11.91
CA ARG A 60 11.81 -9.22 -11.89
C ARG A 60 12.40 -10.01 -10.73
N CYS A 61 11.77 -9.93 -9.56
CA CYS A 61 12.19 -10.74 -8.42
C CYS A 61 12.02 -12.23 -8.70
N VAL A 62 10.91 -12.62 -9.34
CA VAL A 62 10.65 -14.02 -9.75
C VAL A 62 11.70 -14.45 -10.79
N ALA A 63 11.94 -13.64 -11.82
CA ALA A 63 12.94 -13.93 -12.87
C ALA A 63 14.36 -14.10 -12.29
N SER A 64 14.70 -13.38 -11.23
CA SER A 64 15.96 -13.53 -10.48
C SER A 64 15.98 -14.73 -9.52
N ARG A 65 14.90 -15.51 -9.44
CA ARG A 65 14.71 -16.64 -8.53
C ARG A 65 14.81 -16.26 -7.04
N ARG A 66 14.53 -15.00 -6.69
CA ARG A 66 14.55 -14.52 -5.31
C ARG A 66 13.15 -14.52 -4.69
N CYS A 67 12.09 -14.36 -5.50
CA CYS A 67 10.71 -14.44 -5.09
C CYS A 67 10.01 -15.65 -5.73
N PRO A 68 9.05 -16.27 -5.03
CA PRO A 68 8.20 -17.29 -5.64
C PRO A 68 7.22 -16.65 -6.63
N GLN A 69 6.72 -17.46 -7.57
CA GLN A 69 5.65 -17.06 -8.48
C GLN A 69 4.35 -16.92 -7.68
N PRO A 70 3.65 -15.77 -7.71
CA PRO A 70 2.34 -15.66 -7.09
C PRO A 70 1.26 -16.36 -7.92
N ALA A 71 0.08 -16.56 -7.33
CA ALA A 71 -1.05 -17.22 -8.00
C ALA A 71 -1.77 -16.30 -9.02
N ILE A 72 -1.06 -15.34 -9.60
CA ILE A 72 -1.57 -14.44 -10.65
C ILE A 72 -0.63 -14.42 -11.84
N ASP A 73 -1.15 -14.07 -13.00
CA ASP A 73 -0.35 -13.84 -14.20
C ASP A 73 0.30 -12.45 -14.14
N LEU A 74 1.61 -12.42 -13.91
CA LEU A 74 2.39 -11.19 -13.81
C LEU A 74 2.62 -10.50 -15.17
N SER A 75 2.33 -11.17 -16.29
CA SER A 75 2.47 -10.61 -17.64
C SER A 75 1.30 -9.71 -18.03
N GLN A 76 0.15 -9.91 -17.40
CA GLN A 76 -1.05 -9.13 -17.66
C GLN A 76 -0.99 -7.82 -16.88
N ASP A 77 -1.14 -6.71 -17.59
CA ASP A 77 -1.19 -5.35 -17.07
C ASP A 77 -0.08 -5.07 -16.02
N PRO A 78 1.17 -4.89 -16.48
CA PRO A 78 2.35 -4.83 -15.61
C PRO A 78 2.34 -3.66 -14.62
N ALA A 79 1.49 -2.65 -14.84
CA ALA A 79 1.35 -1.47 -13.98
C ALA A 79 0.31 -1.66 -12.85
N LEU A 80 -0.43 -2.77 -12.82
CA LEU A 80 -1.28 -3.10 -11.69
C LEU A 80 -0.43 -3.44 -10.45
N PRO A 81 -0.95 -3.21 -9.23
CA PRO A 81 -0.31 -3.71 -8.03
C PRO A 81 -0.19 -5.23 -8.06
N VAL A 82 0.88 -5.78 -7.52
CA VAL A 82 0.97 -7.21 -7.29
C VAL A 82 0.08 -7.58 -6.12
N THR A 83 -0.77 -8.57 -6.33
CA THR A 83 -1.70 -9.11 -5.33
C THR A 83 -1.55 -10.61 -5.19
N ASN A 84 -2.35 -11.25 -4.35
CA ASN A 84 -2.24 -12.69 -4.10
C ASN A 84 -0.85 -13.11 -3.59
N VAL A 85 -0.20 -12.26 -2.83
CA VAL A 85 1.07 -12.48 -2.16
C VAL A 85 0.88 -12.48 -0.65
N ASN A 86 1.46 -13.45 0.05
CA ASN A 86 1.41 -13.50 1.49
C ASN A 86 2.48 -12.59 2.14
N TRP A 87 2.43 -12.43 3.45
CA TRP A 87 3.34 -11.54 4.18
C TRP A 87 4.83 -11.91 3.99
N ASN A 88 5.17 -13.20 3.96
CA ASN A 88 6.56 -13.63 3.78
C ASN A 88 7.07 -13.34 2.37
N GLU A 89 6.22 -13.46 1.37
CA GLU A 89 6.53 -13.13 -0.03
C GLU A 89 6.74 -11.64 -0.21
N ALA A 90 5.85 -10.82 0.37
CA ALA A 90 5.98 -9.36 0.39
C ALA A 90 7.29 -8.93 1.08
N ARG A 91 7.59 -9.50 2.25
CA ARG A 91 8.85 -9.24 2.97
C ARG A 91 10.07 -9.64 2.15
N THR A 92 10.02 -10.79 1.47
CA THR A 92 11.12 -11.27 0.61
C THR A 92 11.37 -10.33 -0.55
N PHE A 93 10.32 -9.84 -1.21
CA PHE A 93 10.45 -8.85 -2.25
C PHE A 93 11.07 -7.54 -1.73
N CYS A 94 10.60 -7.03 -0.61
CA CYS A 94 11.16 -5.80 -0.05
C CYS A 94 12.66 -5.93 0.27
N ALA A 95 13.10 -7.09 0.79
CA ALA A 95 14.52 -7.37 0.98
C ALA A 95 15.29 -7.42 -0.35
N PHE A 96 14.71 -8.03 -1.40
CA PHE A 96 15.28 -8.04 -2.75
C PHE A 96 15.44 -6.62 -3.31
N SER A 97 14.47 -5.72 -3.07
CA SER A 97 14.51 -4.32 -3.53
C SER A 97 15.39 -3.41 -2.66
N GLY A 98 16.12 -3.96 -1.69
CA GLY A 98 16.99 -3.20 -0.79
C GLY A 98 16.25 -2.44 0.31
N GLY A 99 15.13 -2.99 0.77
CA GLY A 99 14.31 -2.40 1.82
C GLY A 99 13.66 -3.46 2.73
N ARG A 100 12.55 -3.08 3.33
CA ARG A 100 11.69 -3.93 4.18
C ARG A 100 10.24 -3.47 4.07
N LEU A 101 9.30 -4.24 4.59
CA LEU A 101 7.94 -3.75 4.79
C LEU A 101 7.95 -2.53 5.74
N PRO A 102 7.07 -1.53 5.51
CA PRO A 102 6.91 -0.42 6.44
C PRO A 102 6.41 -0.92 7.80
N SER A 103 6.82 -0.27 8.89
CA SER A 103 6.04 -0.39 10.10
C SER A 103 4.68 0.28 9.92
N GLU A 104 3.72 -0.10 10.75
CA GLU A 104 2.40 0.54 10.74
C GLU A 104 2.49 2.05 10.96
N ASP A 105 3.36 2.48 11.87
CA ASP A 105 3.61 3.90 12.15
C ASP A 105 4.22 4.64 10.94
N GLU A 106 5.16 4.00 10.22
CA GLU A 106 5.74 4.56 9.01
C GLU A 106 4.69 4.68 7.89
N TRP A 107 3.88 3.64 7.71
CA TRP A 107 2.82 3.65 6.73
C TRP A 107 1.83 4.79 7.01
N GLU A 108 1.33 4.90 8.25
CA GLU A 108 0.34 5.90 8.63
C GLU A 108 0.89 7.33 8.51
N LYS A 109 2.15 7.58 8.95
CA LYS A 109 2.79 8.89 8.77
C LYS A 109 2.92 9.25 7.29
N ALA A 110 3.30 8.30 6.44
CA ALA A 110 3.40 8.53 4.99
C ALA A 110 2.05 8.87 4.36
N ALA A 111 0.96 8.27 4.86
CA ALA A 111 -0.38 8.50 4.37
C ALA A 111 -0.94 9.87 4.78
N ARG A 112 -0.85 10.23 6.06
CA ARG A 112 -1.60 11.36 6.61
C ARG A 112 -0.77 12.59 6.99
N GLY A 113 0.56 12.54 6.87
CA GLY A 113 1.40 13.66 7.30
C GLY A 113 1.50 13.80 8.81
N THR A 114 1.49 15.05 9.29
CA THR A 114 1.72 15.37 10.71
C THR A 114 0.52 15.98 11.41
N ASP A 115 -0.51 16.39 10.68
CA ASP A 115 -1.66 17.15 11.16
C ASP A 115 -2.85 16.28 11.59
N GLY A 116 -2.75 14.95 11.41
CA GLY A 116 -3.79 14.01 11.84
C GLY A 116 -5.04 13.97 10.96
N ARG A 117 -4.91 14.40 9.68
CA ARG A 117 -5.99 14.36 8.69
C ARG A 117 -6.57 12.95 8.51
N GLU A 118 -7.85 12.88 8.12
CA GLU A 118 -8.57 11.60 7.98
C GLU A 118 -8.12 10.82 6.73
N TYR A 119 -7.92 11.51 5.60
CA TYR A 119 -7.49 10.92 4.32
C TYR A 119 -6.16 11.54 3.89
N PRO A 120 -5.41 10.91 2.97
CA PRO A 120 -4.16 11.47 2.48
C PRO A 120 -4.28 12.91 1.95
N TRP A 121 -5.41 13.26 1.38
CA TRP A 121 -5.70 14.57 0.78
C TRP A 121 -6.39 15.58 1.70
N GLY A 122 -6.81 15.20 2.91
CA GLY A 122 -7.51 16.08 3.85
C GLY A 122 -8.55 15.38 4.70
N ASN A 123 -9.61 16.09 5.09
CA ASN A 123 -10.61 15.58 6.03
C ASN A 123 -11.95 15.20 5.38
N GLU A 124 -12.16 15.59 4.12
CA GLU A 124 -13.40 15.32 3.41
C GLU A 124 -13.26 14.09 2.50
N LEU A 125 -14.26 13.22 2.53
CA LEU A 125 -14.32 12.07 1.62
C LEU A 125 -14.54 12.57 0.18
N ASP A 126 -13.67 12.14 -0.73
CA ASP A 126 -13.78 12.43 -2.15
C ASP A 126 -13.52 11.18 -2.98
N CYS A 127 -14.58 10.65 -3.59
CA CYS A 127 -14.55 9.43 -4.39
C CYS A 127 -13.71 9.54 -5.68
N GLY A 128 -13.36 10.74 -6.10
CA GLY A 128 -12.50 10.98 -7.26
C GLY A 128 -11.01 10.88 -6.94
N ARG A 129 -10.65 10.73 -5.65
CA ARG A 129 -9.26 10.74 -5.19
C ARG A 129 -8.69 9.38 -4.82
N ALA A 130 -9.51 8.34 -4.83
CA ALA A 130 -9.07 6.99 -4.50
C ALA A 130 -9.92 5.94 -5.22
N ASN A 131 -9.34 4.79 -5.51
CA ASN A 131 -10.05 3.61 -5.96
C ASN A 131 -10.62 2.86 -4.74
N TRP A 132 -11.84 3.20 -4.31
CA TRP A 132 -12.43 2.67 -3.10
C TRP A 132 -13.95 2.50 -3.20
N GLY A 133 -14.49 1.50 -2.48
CA GLY A 133 -15.88 1.45 -2.08
C GLY A 133 -16.88 1.11 -3.19
N ASN A 134 -16.51 0.28 -4.14
CA ASN A 134 -17.42 -0.13 -5.19
C ASN A 134 -17.65 -1.65 -5.26
N PHE A 135 -17.97 -2.26 -4.14
CA PHE A 135 -18.49 -3.60 -4.17
C PHE A 135 -20.03 -3.50 -4.30
N GLU A 136 -20.60 -4.13 -5.32
CA GLU A 136 -22.06 -4.20 -5.57
C GLU A 136 -22.78 -2.83 -5.71
N ASN A 137 -22.08 -1.76 -6.08
CA ASN A 137 -22.67 -0.43 -6.25
C ASN A 137 -23.33 0.15 -4.98
N GLU A 138 -22.87 -0.22 -3.80
CA GLU A 138 -23.33 0.33 -2.53
C GLU A 138 -22.31 1.29 -1.89
N GLY A 139 -22.82 2.16 -1.01
CA GLY A 139 -21.99 3.13 -0.28
C GLY A 139 -21.79 4.47 -0.99
N PRO A 140 -21.06 5.41 -0.35
CA PRO A 140 -20.95 6.80 -0.81
C PRO A 140 -20.23 6.97 -2.16
N CYS A 141 -19.44 5.98 -2.57
CA CYS A 141 -18.73 5.99 -3.85
C CYS A 141 -19.29 4.98 -4.88
N ALA A 142 -20.50 4.51 -4.67
CA ALA A 142 -21.17 3.55 -5.56
C ALA A 142 -21.13 4.00 -7.02
N GLY A 143 -20.75 3.09 -7.92
CA GLY A 143 -20.68 3.34 -9.36
C GLY A 143 -19.57 4.30 -9.83
N LYS A 144 -18.74 4.84 -8.92
CA LYS A 144 -17.67 5.77 -9.29
C LYS A 144 -16.31 5.10 -9.51
N ASN A 145 -16.12 3.94 -8.95
CA ASN A 145 -14.87 3.18 -9.01
C ASN A 145 -15.10 1.80 -9.65
N PRO A 146 -14.07 1.18 -10.25
CA PRO A 146 -14.26 -0.03 -11.06
C PRO A 146 -14.47 -1.33 -10.24
N GLY A 147 -14.43 -1.29 -8.89
CA GLY A 147 -14.58 -2.48 -8.04
C GLY A 147 -13.48 -3.54 -8.23
N ARG A 148 -12.30 -3.12 -8.66
CA ARG A 148 -11.12 -3.95 -8.87
C ARG A 148 -9.86 -3.08 -8.78
N PRO A 149 -8.66 -3.62 -8.51
CA PRO A 149 -7.43 -2.85 -8.53
C PRO A 149 -7.22 -2.14 -9.88
N THR A 150 -6.75 -0.90 -9.81
CA THR A 150 -6.34 -0.07 -10.96
C THR A 150 -4.82 0.04 -11.01
N LYS A 151 -4.30 0.55 -12.13
CA LYS A 151 -2.87 0.86 -12.26
C LYS A 151 -2.45 1.78 -11.14
N VAL A 152 -1.28 1.52 -10.57
CA VAL A 152 -0.75 2.37 -9.50
C VAL A 152 -0.62 3.82 -9.98
N GLY A 153 -0.86 4.78 -9.09
CA GLY A 153 -0.81 6.21 -9.41
C GLY A 153 -1.98 6.71 -10.28
N SER A 154 -3.07 5.95 -10.43
CA SER A 154 -4.23 6.36 -11.22
C SER A 154 -5.02 7.53 -10.61
N TYR A 155 -4.79 7.83 -9.33
CA TYR A 155 -5.49 8.89 -8.58
C TYR A 155 -4.52 9.93 -8.01
N PRO A 156 -3.81 10.71 -8.86
CA PRO A 156 -2.74 11.61 -8.41
C PRO A 156 -3.22 12.73 -7.47
N GLN A 157 -4.51 13.09 -7.52
CA GLN A 157 -5.10 14.05 -6.58
C GLN A 157 -5.37 13.45 -5.19
N GLY A 158 -5.23 12.15 -5.04
CA GLY A 158 -5.30 11.41 -3.80
C GLY A 158 -3.96 11.24 -3.09
N ALA A 159 -2.89 11.78 -3.65
CA ALA A 159 -1.56 11.69 -3.07
C ALA A 159 -1.49 12.28 -1.66
N SER A 160 -0.65 11.70 -0.83
CA SER A 160 -0.38 12.17 0.53
C SER A 160 0.34 13.53 0.53
N PRO A 161 0.47 14.20 1.69
CA PRO A 161 1.23 15.46 1.79
C PRO A 161 2.68 15.36 1.34
N TYR A 162 3.21 14.15 1.30
CA TYR A 162 4.57 13.87 0.85
C TYR A 162 4.66 13.46 -0.63
N GLY A 163 3.52 13.31 -1.33
CA GLY A 163 3.47 12.85 -2.70
C GLY A 163 3.56 11.32 -2.84
N VAL A 164 3.12 10.58 -1.82
CA VAL A 164 2.95 9.13 -1.88
C VAL A 164 1.56 8.84 -2.42
N ASP A 165 1.46 8.06 -3.49
CA ASP A 165 0.21 7.74 -4.17
C ASP A 165 -0.45 6.48 -3.56
N ASP A 166 -1.77 6.33 -3.79
CA ASP A 166 -2.57 5.15 -3.45
C ASP A 166 -2.52 4.75 -1.96
N MET A 167 -2.35 5.74 -1.06
CA MET A 167 -2.37 5.53 0.40
C MET A 167 -3.80 5.39 0.96
N ALA A 168 -4.79 5.33 0.08
CA ALA A 168 -6.20 5.12 0.40
C ALA A 168 -6.86 4.34 -0.74
N GLY A 169 -7.38 3.14 -0.46
CA GLY A 169 -7.99 2.27 -1.47
C GLY A 169 -6.97 1.52 -2.33
N ASN A 170 -7.34 1.18 -3.52
CA ASN A 170 -6.67 0.32 -4.48
C ASN A 170 -6.46 -1.10 -3.93
N VAL A 171 -5.42 -1.35 -3.16
CA VAL A 171 -5.25 -2.64 -2.47
C VAL A 171 -4.86 -2.43 -1.00
N TRP A 172 -5.31 -3.32 -0.12
CA TRP A 172 -4.76 -3.44 1.23
C TRP A 172 -3.26 -3.68 1.17
N GLU A 173 -2.52 -3.19 2.16
CA GLU A 173 -1.07 -3.28 2.17
C GLU A 173 -0.53 -3.93 3.43
N TRP A 174 0.28 -4.98 3.26
CA TRP A 174 1.02 -5.61 4.35
C TRP A 174 1.98 -4.64 5.03
N THR A 175 1.96 -4.62 6.35
CA THR A 175 2.98 -3.95 7.18
C THR A 175 3.88 -4.97 7.91
N ALA A 176 4.94 -4.49 8.54
CA ALA A 176 5.86 -5.34 9.30
C ALA A 176 5.26 -5.81 10.63
N ASP A 177 4.27 -5.07 11.17
CA ASP A 177 3.83 -5.23 12.55
C ASP A 177 2.87 -6.39 12.75
N LYS A 178 2.97 -6.97 13.93
CA LYS A 178 1.96 -7.88 14.46
C LYS A 178 0.75 -7.06 14.93
N TYR A 179 -0.44 -7.63 14.79
CA TYR A 179 -1.63 -7.02 15.33
C TYR A 179 -1.64 -7.16 16.85
N ASP A 180 -1.83 -6.06 17.57
CA ASP A 180 -1.72 -6.00 19.02
C ASP A 180 -2.77 -6.83 19.78
N ARG A 181 -3.97 -6.98 19.19
CA ARG A 181 -5.05 -7.81 19.76
C ARG A 181 -4.93 -9.29 19.43
N ASP A 182 -4.18 -9.65 18.39
CA ASP A 182 -3.88 -11.02 17.99
C ASP A 182 -2.50 -11.08 17.31
N PRO A 183 -1.43 -11.35 18.07
CA PRO A 183 -0.05 -11.37 17.55
C PRO A 183 0.25 -12.46 16.51
N SER A 184 -0.67 -13.41 16.28
CA SER A 184 -0.56 -14.37 15.17
C SER A 184 -0.82 -13.72 13.82
N ARG A 185 -1.53 -12.57 13.80
CA ARG A 185 -1.88 -11.82 12.59
C ARG A 185 -0.91 -10.68 12.32
N ARG A 186 -0.91 -10.21 11.07
CA ARG A 186 -0.16 -9.04 10.61
C ARG A 186 -1.11 -7.91 10.26
N VAL A 187 -0.71 -6.70 10.63
CA VAL A 187 -1.48 -5.49 10.31
C VAL A 187 -1.42 -5.22 8.82
N VAL A 188 -2.58 -4.86 8.25
CA VAL A 188 -2.73 -4.34 6.90
C VAL A 188 -3.38 -2.96 6.94
N ARG A 189 -3.06 -2.11 5.96
CA ARG A 189 -3.43 -0.70 5.95
C ARG A 189 -4.00 -0.28 4.58
N GLY A 190 -4.69 0.87 4.55
CA GLY A 190 -5.09 1.56 3.33
C GLY A 190 -6.53 1.32 2.87
N GLY A 191 -7.13 0.18 3.20
CA GLY A 191 -8.35 -0.25 2.54
C GLY A 191 -8.09 -0.71 1.11
N SER A 192 -9.13 -1.10 0.39
CA SER A 192 -9.02 -1.53 -1.00
C SER A 192 -10.18 -1.03 -1.86
N CYS A 193 -10.05 -1.23 -3.18
CA CYS A 193 -11.14 -1.04 -4.14
C CYS A 193 -12.41 -1.81 -3.79
N CYS A 194 -12.25 -2.91 -3.09
CA CYS A 194 -13.26 -3.94 -2.89
C CYS A 194 -13.68 -4.07 -1.42
N SER A 195 -13.24 -3.14 -0.56
CA SER A 195 -13.57 -3.15 0.88
C SER A 195 -15.02 -2.75 1.12
N TYR A 196 -15.74 -3.63 1.78
CA TYR A 196 -17.11 -3.38 2.23
C TYR A 196 -17.10 -2.46 3.46
N PHE A 197 -17.90 -1.39 3.45
CA PHE A 197 -18.19 -0.50 4.59
C PHE A 197 -16.99 0.06 5.36
N VAL A 198 -15.77 -0.10 4.83
CA VAL A 198 -14.57 0.37 5.50
C VAL A 198 -14.03 1.57 4.75
N GLU A 199 -14.23 2.76 5.28
CA GLU A 199 -13.66 3.98 4.71
C GLU A 199 -12.13 3.92 4.64
N PRO A 200 -11.52 4.40 3.55
CA PRO A 200 -10.06 4.33 3.34
C PRO A 200 -9.34 5.43 4.13
N ARG A 201 -9.74 5.60 5.41
CA ARG A 201 -9.11 6.57 6.32
C ARG A 201 -7.68 6.15 6.62
N ALA A 202 -6.80 7.13 6.72
CA ALA A 202 -5.38 6.87 6.98
C ALA A 202 -5.13 6.15 8.32
N ALA A 203 -6.04 6.28 9.30
CA ALA A 203 -5.95 5.57 10.57
C ALA A 203 -6.56 4.16 10.54
N ASN A 204 -7.37 3.84 9.51
CA ASN A 204 -8.01 2.54 9.41
C ASN A 204 -6.98 1.41 9.32
N ARG A 205 -7.27 0.32 10.04
CA ARG A 205 -6.41 -0.86 10.13
C ARG A 205 -7.23 -2.15 10.10
N ASN A 206 -6.62 -3.19 9.61
CA ASN A 206 -7.14 -4.55 9.68
C ASN A 206 -5.97 -5.51 9.94
N ALA A 207 -6.25 -6.80 10.13
CA ALA A 207 -5.21 -7.79 10.39
C ALA A 207 -5.58 -9.16 9.84
N TRP A 208 -4.62 -9.80 9.16
CA TRP A 208 -4.80 -11.11 8.58
C TRP A 208 -3.69 -12.09 8.96
N ASP A 209 -4.00 -13.37 8.79
CA ASP A 209 -3.00 -14.43 8.91
C ASP A 209 -1.85 -14.16 7.93
N PRO A 210 -0.58 -14.29 8.33
CA PRO A 210 0.57 -14.04 7.44
C PRO A 210 0.63 -14.95 6.21
N GLN A 211 -0.16 -16.04 6.15
CA GLN A 211 -0.29 -16.89 4.96
C GLN A 211 -1.45 -16.47 4.04
N HIS A 212 -2.30 -15.52 4.49
CA HIS A 212 -3.44 -15.07 3.71
C HIS A 212 -3.00 -14.46 2.38
N ARG A 213 -3.80 -14.69 1.34
CA ARG A 213 -3.66 -14.10 0.00
C ARG A 213 -5.02 -13.66 -0.49
N ASP A 214 -5.07 -12.48 -1.07
CA ASP A 214 -6.30 -11.96 -1.66
C ASP A 214 -6.01 -11.17 -2.94
N GLY A 215 -7.04 -11.06 -3.80
CA GLY A 215 -7.00 -10.30 -5.05
C GLY A 215 -6.90 -8.79 -4.88
N ASP A 216 -7.14 -8.30 -3.68
CA ASP A 216 -7.05 -6.89 -3.29
C ASP A 216 -6.05 -6.64 -2.13
N LEU A 217 -5.09 -7.55 -1.94
CA LEU A 217 -4.03 -7.46 -0.94
C LEU A 217 -2.66 -7.46 -1.59
N GLY A 218 -1.96 -6.35 -1.45
CA GLY A 218 -0.61 -6.09 -1.95
C GLY A 218 0.32 -5.54 -0.86
N PHE A 219 1.28 -4.72 -1.25
CA PHE A 219 2.24 -4.10 -0.33
C PHE A 219 3.08 -3.03 -1.02
N ARG A 220 3.75 -2.21 -0.23
CA ARG A 220 4.89 -1.34 -0.62
C ARG A 220 6.05 -1.52 0.33
N CYS A 221 7.24 -0.99 -0.02
CA CYS A 221 8.45 -1.13 0.78
C CYS A 221 8.96 0.22 1.28
N VAL A 222 9.76 0.15 2.36
CA VAL A 222 10.53 1.28 2.88
C VAL A 222 12.03 0.95 2.88
N ALA A 223 12.85 2.00 2.80
CA ALA A 223 14.30 1.94 2.98
C ALA A 223 14.77 3.10 3.89
N ARG A 224 15.96 2.99 4.39
CA ARG A 224 16.65 4.07 5.13
C ARG A 224 17.26 5.10 4.19
#